data_b6bdd7d0879cf83a9f04bd03fb62c768
#
_entry.id   b6bdd7d0879cf83a9f04bd03fb62c768
#
_cell.length_a   1.000
_cell.length_b   1.000
_cell.length_c   1.000
_cell.angle_alpha   90.00
_cell.angle_beta   90.00
_cell.angle_gamma   90.00
#
_symmetry.space_group_name_H-M   'P 1'
#
loop_
_entity.id
_entity.type
_entity.pdbx_description
1 polymer ?
#
loop_
_entity_poly.entity_id
_entity_poly.type
_entity_poly.pdbx_seq_one_letter_code
_entity_poly.pdbx_strand_id
1 'polypeptide(L)'
;ASFFAAVFFAGEAVAELKIGYVNTQRIFRDAPAAQKAGKKLEGEFGKRDQDLQRMAKQLKDLQEGLEKNAVTMSESERRAKEKEFAALSREFQRRQREVREDLTLRQNEENAAVIEKANKAIKQIADAEKFDLILQDVVWVSPRLDITERVIKALAEGK
;
A
#
# COMPACT_ATOMS: atom_id res chain seq x y z
N ALA A 1 -7.53 -1.90 80.24
CA ALA A 1 -8.11 -2.32 78.97
C ALA A 1 -7.61 -1.38 77.87
N SER A 2 -6.58 -1.78 77.09
CA SER A 2 -6.03 -0.97 75.97
C SER A 2 -6.64 -1.46 74.67
N PHE A 3 -7.40 -0.60 74.04
CA PHE A 3 -7.99 -0.81 72.70
C PHE A 3 -6.94 -0.42 71.63
N PHE A 4 -6.40 -1.39 70.93
CA PHE A 4 -5.53 -1.17 69.79
C PHE A 4 -6.41 -1.05 68.54
N ALA A 5 -6.60 0.16 68.05
CA ALA A 5 -7.29 0.38 66.77
C ALA A 5 -6.34 0.13 65.62
N ALA A 6 -6.51 -0.98 64.92
CA ALA A 6 -5.79 -1.27 63.66
C ALA A 6 -6.41 -0.41 62.55
N VAL A 7 -5.69 0.62 62.11
CA VAL A 7 -6.03 1.41 60.90
C VAL A 7 -5.62 0.61 59.69
N PHE A 8 -6.59 0.01 58.99
CA PHE A 8 -6.37 -0.58 57.68
C PHE A 8 -6.24 0.57 56.66
N PHE A 9 -5.01 0.82 56.22
CA PHE A 9 -4.78 1.59 54.98
C PHE A 9 -5.19 0.72 53.82
N ALA A 10 -6.36 0.91 53.27
CA ALA A 10 -6.76 0.44 51.97
C ALA A 10 -5.94 1.24 50.94
N GLY A 11 -4.81 0.71 50.52
CA GLY A 11 -4.07 1.27 49.37
C GLY A 11 -4.93 1.13 48.13
N GLU A 12 -5.41 2.27 47.60
CA GLU A 12 -6.02 2.29 46.27
C GLU A 12 -4.97 1.76 45.28
N ALA A 13 -5.19 0.56 44.74
CA ALA A 13 -4.42 0.03 43.64
C ALA A 13 -4.75 0.92 42.42
N VAL A 14 -3.87 1.89 42.13
CA VAL A 14 -3.93 2.63 40.88
C VAL A 14 -3.66 1.57 39.79
N ALA A 15 -4.70 1.22 39.04
CA ALA A 15 -4.59 0.32 37.92
C ALA A 15 -3.59 0.92 36.91
N GLU A 16 -2.44 0.25 36.73
CA GLU A 16 -1.42 0.68 35.81
C GLU A 16 -1.97 0.56 34.38
N LEU A 17 -2.08 1.69 33.66
CA LEU A 17 -2.60 1.75 32.30
C LEU A 17 -1.69 0.98 31.34
N LYS A 18 -2.20 -0.07 30.70
CA LYS A 18 -1.46 -0.88 29.73
C LYS A 18 -1.56 -0.28 28.33
N ILE A 19 -0.48 0.34 27.89
CA ILE A 19 -0.38 0.99 26.58
C ILE A 19 0.46 0.16 25.63
N GLY A 20 -0.01 0.01 24.39
CA GLY A 20 0.74 -0.54 23.28
C GLY A 20 0.97 0.49 22.17
N TYR A 21 1.92 0.22 21.30
CA TYR A 21 2.21 1.01 20.10
C TYR A 21 2.34 0.11 18.87
N VAL A 22 1.85 0.57 17.72
CA VAL A 22 2.00 -0.09 16.43
C VAL A 22 2.57 0.86 15.39
N ASN A 23 3.54 0.38 14.62
CA ASN A 23 4.08 1.08 13.47
C ASN A 23 3.36 0.60 12.21
N THR A 24 2.40 1.40 11.73
CA THR A 24 1.59 1.07 10.55
C THR A 24 2.43 0.95 9.28
N GLN A 25 3.46 1.77 9.12
CA GLN A 25 4.37 1.70 7.96
C GLN A 25 5.13 0.37 7.92
N ARG A 26 5.60 -0.11 9.08
CA ARG A 26 6.22 -1.45 9.16
C ARG A 26 5.23 -2.56 8.84
N ILE A 27 3.98 -2.46 9.29
CA ILE A 27 2.94 -3.43 8.95
C ILE A 27 2.73 -3.48 7.44
N PHE A 28 2.61 -2.34 6.75
CA PHE A 28 2.47 -2.29 5.30
C PHE A 28 3.69 -2.82 4.54
N ARG A 29 4.90 -2.62 5.06
CA ARG A 29 6.11 -3.11 4.40
C ARG A 29 6.34 -4.61 4.61
N ASP A 30 6.14 -5.08 5.84
CA ASP A 30 6.67 -6.38 6.29
C ASP A 30 5.57 -7.46 6.43
N ALA A 31 4.28 -7.07 6.54
CA ALA A 31 3.20 -8.04 6.69
C ALA A 31 3.01 -8.88 5.41
N PRO A 32 2.89 -10.21 5.53
CA PRO A 32 2.68 -11.09 4.37
C PRO A 32 1.43 -10.74 3.57
N ALA A 33 0.39 -10.20 4.22
CA ALA A 33 -0.82 -9.73 3.56
C ALA A 33 -0.54 -8.55 2.62
N ALA A 34 0.30 -7.59 3.03
CA ALA A 34 0.70 -6.46 2.20
C ALA A 34 1.59 -6.89 1.04
N GLN A 35 2.55 -7.79 1.28
CA GLN A 35 3.40 -8.35 0.22
C GLN A 35 2.58 -9.14 -0.81
N LYS A 36 1.57 -9.90 -0.36
CA LYS A 36 0.65 -10.61 -1.25
C LYS A 36 -0.19 -9.66 -2.10
N ALA A 37 -0.67 -8.57 -1.50
CA ALA A 37 -1.39 -7.51 -2.22
C ALA A 37 -0.50 -6.86 -3.30
N GLY A 38 0.76 -6.55 -2.99
CA GLY A 38 1.72 -6.01 -3.97
C GLY A 38 1.95 -6.96 -5.15
N LYS A 39 2.20 -8.25 -4.89
CA LYS A 39 2.36 -9.28 -5.95
C LYS A 39 1.11 -9.43 -6.82
N LYS A 40 -0.08 -9.33 -6.22
CA LYS A 40 -1.34 -9.39 -6.95
C LYS A 40 -1.46 -8.22 -7.92
N LEU A 41 -1.16 -7.00 -7.47
CA LEU A 41 -1.15 -5.81 -8.32
C LEU A 41 -0.11 -5.90 -9.44
N GLU A 42 1.10 -6.36 -9.15
CA GLU A 42 2.14 -6.60 -10.15
C GLU A 42 1.68 -7.59 -11.22
N GLY A 43 1.06 -8.71 -10.82
CA GLY A 43 0.50 -9.69 -11.76
C GLY A 43 -0.65 -9.14 -12.60
N GLU A 44 -1.54 -8.33 -12.00
CA GLU A 44 -2.70 -7.73 -12.67
C GLU A 44 -2.29 -6.65 -13.69
N PHE A 45 -1.32 -5.82 -13.34
CA PHE A 45 -0.92 -4.66 -14.15
C PHE A 45 0.32 -4.90 -15.03
N GLY A 46 1.13 -5.92 -14.76
CA GLY A 46 2.38 -6.17 -15.49
C GLY A 46 2.19 -6.35 -17.00
N LYS A 47 1.11 -7.03 -17.42
CA LYS A 47 0.79 -7.17 -18.85
C LYS A 47 0.40 -5.85 -19.49
N ARG A 48 -0.39 -5.03 -18.79
CA ARG A 48 -0.81 -3.70 -19.26
C ARG A 48 0.39 -2.75 -19.42
N ASP A 49 1.35 -2.83 -18.50
CA ASP A 49 2.60 -2.08 -18.57
C ASP A 49 3.43 -2.49 -19.77
N GLN A 50 3.58 -3.79 -20.04
CA GLN A 50 4.24 -4.30 -21.24
C GLN A 50 3.56 -3.83 -22.52
N ASP A 51 2.22 -3.78 -22.57
CA ASP A 51 1.48 -3.26 -23.72
C ASP A 51 1.79 -1.77 -23.95
N LEU A 52 1.82 -0.97 -22.87
CA LEU A 52 2.21 0.44 -22.94
C LEU A 52 3.64 0.63 -23.44
N GLN A 53 4.59 -0.20 -22.96
CA GLN A 53 5.98 -0.16 -23.44
C GLN A 53 6.10 -0.48 -24.94
N ARG A 54 5.31 -1.45 -25.42
CA ARG A 54 5.26 -1.76 -26.87
C ARG A 54 4.71 -0.60 -27.68
N MET A 55 3.64 0.05 -27.20
CA MET A 55 3.06 1.22 -27.87
C MET A 55 4.04 2.40 -27.89
N ALA A 56 4.75 2.64 -26.78
CA ALA A 56 5.79 3.67 -26.70
C ALA A 56 6.91 3.42 -27.71
N LYS A 57 7.35 2.15 -27.86
CA LYS A 57 8.33 1.78 -28.85
C LYS A 57 7.82 2.01 -30.28
N GLN A 58 6.59 1.62 -30.59
CA GLN A 58 5.98 1.85 -31.90
C GLN A 58 5.90 3.34 -32.23
N LEU A 59 5.51 4.19 -31.28
CA LEU A 59 5.50 5.64 -31.45
C LEU A 59 6.88 6.19 -31.76
N LYS A 60 7.89 5.73 -31.06
CA LYS A 60 9.29 6.10 -31.31
C LYS A 60 9.73 5.67 -32.72
N ASP A 61 9.47 4.42 -33.09
CA ASP A 61 9.84 3.89 -34.40
C ASP A 61 9.15 4.65 -35.55
N LEU A 62 7.85 5.02 -35.38
CA LEU A 62 7.10 5.85 -36.34
C LEU A 62 7.68 7.26 -36.44
N GLN A 63 8.01 7.89 -35.34
CA GLN A 63 8.62 9.23 -35.31
C GLN A 63 9.99 9.21 -36.00
N GLU A 64 10.84 8.27 -35.65
CA GLU A 64 12.17 8.13 -36.29
C GLU A 64 12.03 7.85 -37.79
N GLY A 65 11.06 7.02 -38.20
CA GLY A 65 10.80 6.73 -39.61
C GLY A 65 10.34 7.98 -40.39
N LEU A 66 9.49 8.80 -39.79
CA LEU A 66 9.07 10.08 -40.39
C LEU A 66 10.24 11.05 -40.54
N GLU A 67 11.11 11.15 -39.53
CA GLU A 67 12.28 12.06 -39.56
C GLU A 67 13.32 11.61 -40.56
N LYS A 68 13.73 10.32 -40.53
CA LYS A 68 14.80 9.78 -41.38
C LYS A 68 14.44 9.72 -42.85
N ASN A 69 13.17 9.45 -43.16
CA ASN A 69 12.73 9.24 -44.55
C ASN A 69 11.94 10.45 -45.11
N ALA A 70 11.96 11.61 -44.42
CA ALA A 70 11.23 12.80 -44.80
C ALA A 70 11.47 13.23 -46.26
N VAL A 71 12.69 13.03 -46.79
CA VAL A 71 13.06 13.45 -48.13
C VAL A 71 12.70 12.41 -49.20
N THR A 72 12.63 11.12 -48.84
CA THR A 72 12.43 10.01 -49.77
C THR A 72 10.96 9.53 -49.81
N MET A 73 10.17 9.87 -48.81
CA MET A 73 8.77 9.49 -48.72
C MET A 73 7.91 10.29 -49.67
N SER A 74 6.95 9.67 -50.34
CA SER A 74 5.90 10.40 -51.06
C SER A 74 5.01 11.17 -50.08
N GLU A 75 4.39 12.22 -50.52
CA GLU A 75 3.46 13.02 -49.67
C GLU A 75 2.31 12.16 -49.14
N SER A 76 1.80 11.24 -49.94
CA SER A 76 0.74 10.30 -49.54
C SER A 76 1.18 9.39 -48.41
N GLU A 77 2.38 8.80 -48.50
CA GLU A 77 2.95 7.93 -47.44
C GLU A 77 3.23 8.72 -46.16
N ARG A 78 3.77 9.91 -46.27
CA ARG A 78 4.01 10.79 -45.13
C ARG A 78 2.71 11.11 -44.39
N ARG A 79 1.68 11.53 -45.09
CA ARG A 79 0.36 11.81 -44.49
C ARG A 79 -0.25 10.58 -43.81
N ALA A 80 -0.12 9.40 -44.42
CA ALA A 80 -0.59 8.16 -43.83
C ALA A 80 0.12 7.84 -42.51
N LYS A 81 1.46 7.96 -42.46
CA LYS A 81 2.25 7.74 -41.25
C LYS A 81 2.03 8.80 -40.16
N GLU A 82 1.85 10.07 -40.55
CA GLU A 82 1.47 11.14 -39.60
C GLU A 82 0.11 10.86 -38.96
N LYS A 83 -0.87 10.38 -39.75
CA LYS A 83 -2.18 9.98 -39.24
C LYS A 83 -2.10 8.77 -38.29
N GLU A 84 -1.28 7.79 -38.65
CA GLU A 84 -1.03 6.61 -37.82
C GLU A 84 -0.39 7.02 -36.49
N PHE A 85 0.66 7.84 -36.53
CA PHE A 85 1.31 8.37 -35.34
C PHE A 85 0.34 9.14 -34.45
N ALA A 86 -0.47 10.02 -35.00
CA ALA A 86 -1.45 10.79 -34.25
C ALA A 86 -2.51 9.89 -33.60
N ALA A 87 -2.98 8.85 -34.30
CA ALA A 87 -3.95 7.90 -33.78
C ALA A 87 -3.35 7.06 -32.64
N LEU A 88 -2.14 6.51 -32.84
CA LEU A 88 -1.45 5.72 -31.84
C LEU A 88 -1.07 6.55 -30.61
N SER A 89 -0.67 7.82 -30.80
CA SER A 89 -0.37 8.73 -29.68
C SER A 89 -1.59 9.00 -28.81
N ARG A 90 -2.75 9.25 -29.40
CA ARG A 90 -4.01 9.42 -28.64
C ARG A 90 -4.38 8.15 -27.88
N GLU A 91 -4.26 6.99 -28.51
CA GLU A 91 -4.56 5.71 -27.88
C GLU A 91 -3.60 5.41 -26.73
N PHE A 92 -2.30 5.66 -26.91
CA PHE A 92 -1.30 5.52 -25.87
C PHE A 92 -1.61 6.38 -24.64
N GLN A 93 -1.91 7.68 -24.87
CA GLN A 93 -2.25 8.59 -23.78
C GLN A 93 -3.52 8.16 -23.05
N ARG A 94 -4.54 7.68 -23.79
CA ARG A 94 -5.78 7.17 -23.21
C ARG A 94 -5.51 5.96 -22.31
N ARG A 95 -4.80 4.95 -22.85
CA ARG A 95 -4.45 3.73 -22.08
C ARG A 95 -3.57 4.02 -20.89
N GLN A 96 -2.62 4.95 -21.04
CA GLN A 96 -1.75 5.34 -19.92
C GLN A 96 -2.56 5.94 -18.75
N ARG A 97 -3.57 6.78 -19.05
CA ARG A 97 -4.46 7.31 -18.03
C ARG A 97 -5.29 6.20 -17.37
N GLU A 98 -5.92 5.36 -18.16
CA GLU A 98 -6.75 4.24 -17.68
C GLU A 98 -5.94 3.31 -16.76
N VAL A 99 -4.74 2.91 -17.16
CA VAL A 99 -3.88 2.06 -16.33
C VAL A 99 -3.51 2.74 -15.02
N ARG A 100 -3.19 4.04 -15.05
CA ARG A 100 -2.85 4.81 -13.85
C ARG A 100 -4.04 4.94 -12.89
N GLU A 101 -5.22 5.25 -13.41
CA GLU A 101 -6.45 5.40 -12.63
C GLU A 101 -6.85 4.06 -12.00
N ASP A 102 -6.87 2.99 -12.78
CA ASP A 102 -7.18 1.64 -12.32
C ASP A 102 -6.17 1.16 -11.27
N LEU A 103 -4.86 1.38 -11.50
CA LEU A 103 -3.82 1.01 -10.53
C LEU A 103 -4.01 1.74 -9.21
N THR A 104 -4.30 3.04 -9.25
CA THR A 104 -4.55 3.83 -8.04
C THR A 104 -5.78 3.30 -7.29
N LEU A 105 -6.87 3.03 -8.00
CA LEU A 105 -8.08 2.46 -7.42
C LEU A 105 -7.81 1.11 -6.75
N ARG A 106 -7.18 0.19 -7.48
CA ARG A 106 -6.85 -1.15 -6.98
C ARG A 106 -5.87 -1.11 -5.80
N GLN A 107 -4.91 -0.19 -5.84
CA GLN A 107 -3.96 0.02 -4.74
C GLN A 107 -4.67 0.48 -3.46
N ASN A 108 -5.63 1.40 -3.59
CA ASN A 108 -6.44 1.87 -2.47
C ASN A 108 -7.33 0.75 -1.89
N GLU A 109 -7.94 -0.08 -2.74
CA GLU A 109 -8.74 -1.25 -2.31
C GLU A 109 -7.89 -2.28 -1.55
N GLU A 110 -6.73 -2.65 -2.09
CA GLU A 110 -5.83 -3.62 -1.44
C GLU A 110 -5.26 -3.05 -0.12
N ASN A 111 -4.92 -1.76 -0.08
CA ASN A 111 -4.47 -1.09 1.14
C ASN A 111 -5.59 -1.09 2.20
N ALA A 112 -6.82 -0.77 1.83
CA ALA A 112 -7.97 -0.81 2.74
C ALA A 112 -8.18 -2.22 3.33
N ALA A 113 -8.05 -3.26 2.51
CA ALA A 113 -8.15 -4.65 2.96
C ALA A 113 -7.02 -5.04 3.95
N VAL A 114 -5.80 -4.53 3.75
CA VAL A 114 -4.68 -4.74 4.68
C VAL A 114 -4.93 -4.02 6.00
N ILE A 115 -5.41 -2.77 5.96
CA ILE A 115 -5.76 -1.99 7.15
C ILE A 115 -6.84 -2.71 7.97
N GLU A 116 -7.89 -3.18 7.33
CA GLU A 116 -8.97 -3.90 8.00
C GLU A 116 -8.46 -5.13 8.74
N LYS A 117 -7.63 -5.94 8.08
CA LYS A 117 -7.01 -7.12 8.69
C LYS A 117 -6.09 -6.73 9.85
N ALA A 118 -5.27 -5.68 9.68
CA ALA A 118 -4.40 -5.18 10.73
C ALA A 118 -5.19 -4.71 11.95
N ASN A 119 -6.25 -3.93 11.75
CA ASN A 119 -7.11 -3.45 12.82
C ASN A 119 -7.79 -4.61 13.57
N LYS A 120 -8.23 -5.66 12.85
CA LYS A 120 -8.79 -6.86 13.47
C LYS A 120 -7.75 -7.57 14.33
N ALA A 121 -6.54 -7.76 13.83
CA ALA A 121 -5.44 -8.40 14.58
C ALA A 121 -5.04 -7.57 15.80
N ILE A 122 -4.94 -6.25 15.66
CA ILE A 122 -4.65 -5.33 16.76
C ILE A 122 -5.72 -5.44 17.85
N LYS A 123 -7.01 -5.42 17.46
CA LYS A 123 -8.11 -5.55 18.39
C LYS A 123 -8.08 -6.90 19.14
N GLN A 124 -7.83 -7.98 18.44
CA GLN A 124 -7.71 -9.31 19.07
C GLN A 124 -6.56 -9.37 20.09
N ILE A 125 -5.41 -8.78 19.78
CA ILE A 125 -4.27 -8.69 20.71
C ILE A 125 -4.63 -7.80 21.88
N ALA A 126 -5.28 -6.66 21.65
CA ALA A 126 -5.71 -5.73 22.69
C ALA A 126 -6.66 -6.41 23.70
N ASP A 127 -7.68 -7.08 23.18
CA ASP A 127 -8.67 -7.77 24.01
C ASP A 127 -8.04 -8.95 24.80
N ALA A 128 -7.21 -9.76 24.15
CA ALA A 128 -6.58 -10.94 24.77
C ALA A 128 -5.57 -10.56 25.84
N GLU A 129 -4.80 -9.50 25.65
CA GLU A 129 -3.76 -9.05 26.57
C GLU A 129 -4.19 -7.89 27.48
N LYS A 130 -5.44 -7.45 27.38
CA LYS A 130 -6.02 -6.38 28.20
C LYS A 130 -5.25 -5.06 28.08
N PHE A 131 -4.96 -4.62 26.85
CA PHE A 131 -4.47 -3.27 26.60
C PHE A 131 -5.60 -2.28 26.78
N ASP A 132 -5.33 -1.17 27.47
CA ASP A 132 -6.26 -0.06 27.63
C ASP A 132 -6.22 0.89 26.45
N LEU A 133 -5.05 1.01 25.80
CA LEU A 133 -4.84 1.91 24.67
C LEU A 133 -3.75 1.35 23.74
N ILE A 134 -4.00 1.46 22.42
CA ILE A 134 -2.98 1.22 21.41
C ILE A 134 -2.83 2.47 20.54
N LEU A 135 -1.61 2.97 20.47
CA LEU A 135 -1.25 4.19 19.75
C LEU A 135 -0.58 3.87 18.41
N GLN A 136 -0.71 4.78 17.47
CA GLN A 136 0.04 4.87 16.22
C GLN A 136 0.50 6.32 16.01
N ASP A 137 1.43 6.54 15.11
CA ASP A 137 1.88 7.89 14.71
C ASP A 137 2.37 8.76 15.89
N VAL A 138 3.22 8.20 16.73
CA VAL A 138 3.85 8.90 17.86
C VAL A 138 5.25 9.39 17.48
N VAL A 139 5.69 10.49 18.10
CA VAL A 139 7.02 11.06 17.89
C VAL A 139 8.11 10.14 18.46
N TRP A 140 7.84 9.52 19.58
CA TRP A 140 8.76 8.60 20.26
C TRP A 140 7.99 7.56 21.07
N VAL A 141 8.50 6.33 21.09
CA VAL A 141 7.95 5.24 21.87
C VAL A 141 9.08 4.34 22.41
N SER A 142 8.93 3.89 23.64
CA SER A 142 9.84 2.89 24.21
C SER A 142 9.65 1.55 23.49
N PRO A 143 10.75 0.83 23.13
CA PRO A 143 10.68 -0.47 22.48
C PRO A 143 9.81 -1.51 23.22
N ARG A 144 9.70 -1.41 24.54
CA ARG A 144 8.86 -2.31 25.36
C ARG A 144 7.36 -2.18 25.07
N LEU A 145 6.92 -1.05 24.52
CA LEU A 145 5.51 -0.79 24.17
C LEU A 145 5.20 -1.19 22.72
N ASP A 146 6.21 -1.43 21.91
CA ASP A 146 6.03 -1.75 20.48
C ASP A 146 5.54 -3.20 20.31
N ILE A 147 4.29 -3.32 19.84
CA ILE A 147 3.65 -4.61 19.55
C ILE A 147 3.56 -4.90 18.05
N THR A 148 4.24 -4.10 17.20
CA THR A 148 4.17 -4.20 15.73
C THR A 148 4.50 -5.60 15.24
N GLU A 149 5.55 -6.21 15.76
CA GLU A 149 6.00 -7.56 15.37
C GLU A 149 4.94 -8.64 15.66
N ARG A 150 4.22 -8.48 16.76
CA ARG A 150 3.12 -9.40 17.13
C ARG A 150 1.94 -9.27 16.19
N VAL A 151 1.64 -8.05 15.76
CA VAL A 151 0.58 -7.78 14.75
C VAL A 151 0.98 -8.41 13.39
N ILE A 152 2.21 -8.20 12.94
CA ILE A 152 2.74 -8.80 11.70
C ILE A 152 2.64 -10.33 11.75
N LYS A 153 3.02 -10.94 12.87
CA LYS A 153 2.93 -12.38 13.08
C LYS A 153 1.48 -12.88 13.05
N ALA A 154 0.56 -12.18 13.72
CA ALA A 154 -0.86 -12.53 13.70
C ALA A 154 -1.45 -12.46 12.28
N LEU A 155 -1.05 -11.47 11.48
CA LEU A 155 -1.42 -11.35 10.07
C LEU A 155 -0.86 -12.48 9.20
N ALA A 156 0.32 -13.02 9.55
CA ALA A 156 0.90 -14.17 8.86
C ALA A 156 0.15 -15.48 9.16
N GLU A 157 -0.38 -15.62 10.38
CA GLU A 157 -1.12 -16.80 10.83
C GLU A 157 -2.60 -16.79 10.37
N GLY A 158 -3.08 -15.70 9.75
CA GLY A 158 -4.44 -15.56 9.23
C GLY A 158 -5.53 -15.45 10.31
N LYS A 159 -5.14 -14.99 11.49
CA LYS A 159 -6.04 -14.78 12.64
C LYS A 159 -6.72 -13.43 12.59
#